data_d9920b958687e45accb9c402da7d7bf5
#
_entry.id   d9920b958687e45accb9c402da7d7bf5
#
_cell.length_a   1.000
_cell.length_b   1.000
_cell.length_c   1.000
_cell.angle_alpha   90.00
_cell.angle_beta   90.00
_cell.angle_gamma   90.00
#
_symmetry.space_group_name_H-M   'P 1'
#
loop_
_entity.id
_entity.type
_entity.pdbx_description
1 polymer ?
#
loop_
_entity_poly.entity_id
_entity_poly.type
_entity_poly.pdbx_seq_one_letter_code
_entity_poly.pdbx_strand_id
1 'polypeptide(L)'
;MSNYTQLTPQTAQPQATVLCCNCGVPMDGSTGLVMCYDCIKLNVDITAGIPREANISFCRNCERFLQPPQQWMRAELESRELLAICLRRLKGLNKVRLIDASFIWTEPHSRRIRIKLTVQGEALTNTIVQQSFEVEYVVVAMQCPDCAKSYTANTWRAAVQIRQKVQHKRTFLYLEQLILKHNAHMDTISIKESKDGLDFYYSQRNHAAKMIDFLNSVVPIKSKKSEELISQDIHSGTSQYKFTFSVEIVPICKDDLVVLPKKLAKSMGDMARLVLCSKVSNMVQFVDPVSLQTGDLLAQVFWRTPFVALADVTQMVEFIVLDVEPTGQRNGKWLLADITVARASDMGSNDQEYYVRSHLGGILHPGDSALGYFLTNSNFNNELFDELNTDTIPDVVLVKKHYVRSNKRMKHRNWKLKRMANEHKDLVADEIVDSRQARQEAEKAERDYELFLQELEEDQELRKTVNLYRAENKPVEEDDMEEEDDAPQIDIDELLDELDEMNLG
;
A
#
# COMPACT_ATOMS: atom_id res chain seq x y z
N MET A 1 -81.62 -15.95 9.55
CA MET A 1 -81.96 -15.97 8.10
C MET A 1 -80.64 -15.84 7.37
N SER A 2 -80.11 -16.97 6.95
CA SER A 2 -78.83 -17.14 6.32
C SER A 2 -79.03 -17.12 4.77
N ASN A 3 -78.49 -16.13 4.11
CA ASN A 3 -78.47 -16.06 2.65
C ASN A 3 -77.22 -16.76 2.16
N TYR A 4 -77.40 -17.99 1.65
CA TYR A 4 -76.41 -18.66 0.83
C TYR A 4 -76.50 -18.12 -0.59
N THR A 5 -75.48 -17.35 -0.98
CA THR A 5 -75.29 -16.98 -2.41
C THR A 5 -74.62 -18.17 -3.10
N GLN A 6 -75.36 -18.82 -3.98
CA GLN A 6 -74.85 -19.88 -4.86
C GLN A 6 -73.89 -19.22 -5.88
N LEU A 7 -72.62 -19.56 -5.80
CA LEU A 7 -71.63 -19.35 -6.85
C LEU A 7 -71.96 -20.30 -8.01
N THR A 8 -72.47 -19.77 -9.09
CA THR A 8 -72.60 -20.50 -10.36
C THR A 8 -71.18 -20.75 -10.88
N PRO A 9 -70.84 -21.98 -11.32
CA PRO A 9 -69.57 -22.25 -11.97
C PRO A 9 -69.56 -21.49 -13.31
N GLN A 10 -68.58 -20.58 -13.47
CA GLN A 10 -68.31 -19.96 -14.77
C GLN A 10 -67.91 -21.08 -15.71
N THR A 11 -68.73 -21.31 -16.71
CA THR A 11 -68.47 -22.19 -17.86
C THR A 11 -67.22 -21.67 -18.55
N ALA A 12 -66.11 -22.40 -18.46
CA ALA A 12 -64.94 -22.15 -19.25
C ALA A 12 -65.33 -22.20 -20.72
N GLN A 13 -65.18 -21.05 -21.40
CA GLN A 13 -65.40 -20.99 -22.86
C GLN A 13 -64.43 -22.01 -23.49
N PRO A 14 -64.87 -22.79 -24.49
CA PRO A 14 -64.02 -23.74 -25.20
C PRO A 14 -62.89 -22.94 -25.86
N GLN A 15 -61.69 -23.05 -25.35
CA GLN A 15 -60.51 -22.46 -25.99
C GLN A 15 -60.30 -23.19 -27.31
N ALA A 16 -60.36 -22.45 -28.43
CA ALA A 16 -60.10 -23.03 -29.73
C ALA A 16 -58.66 -23.51 -29.78
N THR A 17 -58.46 -24.84 -29.83
CA THR A 17 -57.16 -25.49 -29.98
C THR A 17 -56.80 -25.49 -31.46
N VAL A 18 -55.63 -24.89 -31.79
CA VAL A 18 -55.03 -24.93 -33.12
C VAL A 18 -53.83 -25.87 -33.11
N LEU A 19 -53.64 -26.63 -34.16
CA LEU A 19 -52.49 -27.52 -34.28
C LEU A 19 -51.27 -26.72 -34.83
N CYS A 20 -50.08 -26.96 -34.22
CA CYS A 20 -48.84 -26.39 -34.73
C CYS A 20 -48.58 -26.83 -36.17
N CYS A 21 -48.27 -25.92 -37.07
CA CYS A 21 -48.04 -26.23 -38.49
C CYS A 21 -46.78 -27.06 -38.74
N ASN A 22 -45.85 -27.13 -37.79
CA ASN A 22 -44.57 -27.87 -37.94
C ASN A 22 -44.56 -29.22 -37.23
N CYS A 23 -45.06 -29.31 -35.99
CA CYS A 23 -44.99 -30.56 -35.19
C CYS A 23 -46.39 -31.16 -34.87
N GLY A 24 -47.47 -30.49 -35.16
CA GLY A 24 -48.84 -30.98 -34.92
C GLY A 24 -49.30 -30.97 -33.45
N VAL A 25 -48.52 -30.39 -32.53
CA VAL A 25 -48.90 -30.29 -31.11
C VAL A 25 -50.05 -29.29 -30.96
N PRO A 26 -51.11 -29.61 -30.18
CA PRO A 26 -52.22 -28.70 -29.93
C PRO A 26 -51.76 -27.47 -29.10
N MET A 27 -52.13 -26.30 -29.54
CA MET A 27 -51.81 -24.98 -28.93
C MET A 27 -53.10 -24.21 -28.71
N ASP A 28 -53.06 -23.24 -27.80
CA ASP A 28 -54.12 -22.28 -27.55
C ASP A 28 -54.28 -21.30 -28.73
N GLY A 29 -55.41 -21.33 -29.40
CA GLY A 29 -55.69 -20.44 -30.54
C GLY A 29 -55.82 -18.94 -30.18
N SER A 30 -55.96 -18.63 -28.89
CA SER A 30 -56.05 -17.25 -28.41
C SER A 30 -54.73 -16.46 -28.56
N THR A 31 -53.60 -17.14 -28.71
CA THR A 31 -52.28 -16.52 -28.84
C THR A 31 -51.97 -15.99 -30.24
N GLY A 32 -52.77 -16.37 -31.24
CA GLY A 32 -52.56 -15.96 -32.64
C GLY A 32 -51.31 -16.57 -33.29
N LEU A 33 -50.65 -17.52 -32.64
CA LEU A 33 -49.46 -18.16 -33.13
C LEU A 33 -49.79 -19.34 -34.04
N VAL A 34 -49.04 -19.45 -35.12
CA VAL A 34 -49.17 -20.57 -36.08
C VAL A 34 -48.26 -21.75 -35.72
N MET A 35 -47.20 -21.49 -34.91
CA MET A 35 -46.25 -22.48 -34.45
C MET A 35 -46.13 -22.51 -32.94
N CYS A 36 -45.86 -23.69 -32.35
CA CYS A 36 -45.59 -23.82 -30.91
C CYS A 36 -44.26 -23.17 -30.52
N TYR A 37 -44.11 -22.80 -29.25
CA TYR A 37 -42.89 -22.17 -28.73
C TYR A 37 -41.61 -22.96 -29.02
N ASP A 38 -41.67 -24.30 -28.95
CA ASP A 38 -40.52 -25.15 -29.23
C ASP A 38 -40.12 -25.11 -30.70
N CYS A 39 -41.11 -25.11 -31.62
CA CYS A 39 -40.85 -24.98 -33.04
C CYS A 39 -40.36 -23.56 -33.43
N ILE A 40 -40.88 -22.52 -32.78
CA ILE A 40 -40.35 -21.16 -32.96
C ILE A 40 -38.90 -21.07 -32.48
N LYS A 41 -38.60 -21.65 -31.35
CA LYS A 41 -37.24 -21.67 -30.77
C LYS A 41 -36.25 -22.44 -31.64
N LEU A 42 -36.69 -23.46 -32.36
CA LEU A 42 -35.85 -24.24 -33.27
C LEU A 42 -35.66 -23.52 -34.63
N ASN A 43 -36.68 -22.82 -35.12
CA ASN A 43 -36.67 -22.22 -36.45
C ASN A 43 -36.13 -20.78 -36.49
N VAL A 44 -36.22 -20.06 -35.35
CA VAL A 44 -35.79 -18.69 -35.25
C VAL A 44 -34.53 -18.58 -34.39
N ASP A 45 -33.43 -18.25 -35.01
CA ASP A 45 -32.17 -17.99 -34.27
C ASP A 45 -32.04 -16.48 -33.98
N ILE A 46 -32.33 -16.11 -32.73
CA ILE A 46 -32.20 -14.72 -32.25
C ILE A 46 -30.71 -14.30 -32.15
N THR A 47 -29.82 -15.30 -32.09
CA THR A 47 -28.37 -15.07 -31.98
C THR A 47 -27.73 -14.83 -33.35
N ALA A 48 -28.52 -14.93 -34.45
CA ALA A 48 -28.03 -14.65 -35.80
C ALA A 48 -27.51 -13.22 -35.92
N GLY A 49 -26.20 -13.08 -36.17
CA GLY A 49 -25.50 -11.78 -36.23
C GLY A 49 -24.66 -11.43 -34.99
N ILE A 50 -24.66 -12.30 -33.97
CA ILE A 50 -23.72 -12.21 -32.85
C ILE A 50 -22.59 -13.22 -33.11
N PRO A 51 -21.33 -12.74 -33.23
CA PRO A 51 -20.19 -13.66 -33.45
C PRO A 51 -19.98 -14.57 -32.21
N ARG A 52 -19.75 -15.82 -32.43
CA ARG A 52 -19.44 -16.78 -31.36
C ARG A 52 -17.97 -16.79 -30.96
N GLU A 53 -17.12 -16.12 -31.72
CA GLU A 53 -15.70 -15.95 -31.46
C GLU A 53 -15.36 -14.46 -31.52
N ALA A 54 -14.53 -13.99 -30.58
CA ALA A 54 -14.03 -12.63 -30.54
C ALA A 54 -12.61 -12.59 -29.98
N ASN A 55 -11.85 -11.55 -30.33
CA ASN A 55 -10.50 -11.36 -29.83
C ASN A 55 -10.48 -10.27 -28.76
N ILE A 56 -9.77 -10.52 -27.66
CA ILE A 56 -9.49 -9.51 -26.61
C ILE A 56 -7.99 -9.30 -26.56
N SER A 57 -7.56 -8.03 -26.61
CA SER A 57 -6.15 -7.67 -26.50
C SER A 57 -5.74 -7.54 -25.03
N PHE A 58 -4.62 -8.19 -24.67
CA PHE A 58 -4.05 -8.22 -23.32
C PHE A 58 -2.59 -7.80 -23.36
N CYS A 59 -2.19 -6.88 -22.47
CA CYS A 59 -0.82 -6.45 -22.34
C CYS A 59 -0.12 -7.26 -21.24
N ARG A 60 0.89 -8.05 -21.62
CA ARG A 60 1.62 -8.92 -20.68
C ARG A 60 2.41 -8.15 -19.61
N ASN A 61 2.87 -6.92 -19.91
CA ASN A 61 3.74 -6.17 -19.00
C ASN A 61 2.99 -5.50 -17.84
N CYS A 62 1.75 -5.05 -18.10
CA CYS A 62 0.96 -4.33 -17.10
C CYS A 62 -0.38 -5.00 -16.80
N GLU A 63 -0.61 -6.21 -17.36
CA GLU A 63 -1.80 -7.06 -17.12
C GLU A 63 -3.13 -6.34 -17.36
N ARG A 64 -3.15 -5.45 -18.35
CA ARG A 64 -4.34 -4.69 -18.72
C ARG A 64 -5.00 -5.26 -19.96
N PHE A 65 -6.32 -5.27 -19.98
CA PHE A 65 -7.15 -5.60 -21.13
C PHE A 65 -7.58 -4.34 -21.87
N LEU A 66 -7.66 -4.44 -23.20
CA LEU A 66 -8.14 -3.35 -24.04
C LEU A 66 -9.66 -3.33 -24.06
N GLN A 67 -10.23 -2.29 -23.47
CA GLN A 67 -11.64 -1.98 -23.58
C GLN A 67 -11.89 -1.04 -24.78
N PRO A 68 -12.80 -1.35 -25.70
CA PRO A 68 -13.17 -0.43 -26.75
C PRO A 68 -13.67 0.93 -26.20
N PRO A 69 -13.30 2.11 -26.77
CA PRO A 69 -12.55 2.25 -28.02
C PRO A 69 -11.02 2.12 -27.88
N GLN A 70 -10.37 2.58 -26.80
CA GLN A 70 -8.91 2.58 -26.63
C GLN A 70 -8.47 2.62 -25.18
N GLN A 71 -9.34 2.29 -24.24
CA GLN A 71 -9.00 2.27 -22.81
C GLN A 71 -8.34 0.95 -22.43
N TRP A 72 -7.27 1.03 -21.65
CA TRP A 72 -6.61 -0.12 -21.04
C TRP A 72 -6.96 -0.19 -19.56
N MET A 73 -7.63 -1.25 -19.15
CA MET A 73 -8.06 -1.47 -17.77
C MET A 73 -7.49 -2.77 -17.24
N ARG A 74 -7.14 -2.78 -15.96
CA ARG A 74 -6.86 -4.01 -15.24
C ARG A 74 -8.18 -4.70 -14.93
N ALA A 75 -8.21 -5.98 -15.14
CA ALA A 75 -9.34 -6.82 -14.76
C ALA A 75 -8.78 -8.20 -14.40
N GLU A 76 -9.24 -8.73 -13.30
CA GLU A 76 -8.92 -10.09 -12.87
C GLU A 76 -9.72 -11.09 -13.69
N LEU A 77 -9.26 -12.35 -13.71
CA LEU A 77 -10.01 -13.43 -14.34
C LEU A 77 -11.34 -13.61 -13.59
N GLU A 78 -12.42 -13.84 -14.37
CA GLU A 78 -13.79 -14.00 -13.85
C GLU A 78 -14.39 -12.78 -13.12
N SER A 79 -13.72 -11.60 -13.18
CA SER A 79 -14.22 -10.38 -12.58
C SER A 79 -15.37 -9.75 -13.38
N ARG A 80 -16.15 -8.90 -12.72
CA ARG A 80 -17.24 -8.13 -13.36
C ARG A 80 -16.70 -7.16 -14.40
N GLU A 81 -15.49 -6.60 -14.18
CA GLU A 81 -14.81 -5.70 -15.09
C GLU A 81 -14.45 -6.41 -16.38
N LEU A 82 -13.91 -7.64 -16.30
CA LEU A 82 -13.59 -8.44 -17.46
C LEU A 82 -14.84 -8.81 -18.24
N LEU A 83 -15.93 -9.16 -17.56
CA LEU A 83 -17.23 -9.44 -18.18
C LEU A 83 -17.72 -8.21 -18.96
N ALA A 84 -17.63 -7.02 -18.38
CA ALA A 84 -18.03 -5.78 -19.04
C ALA A 84 -17.19 -5.47 -20.30
N ILE A 85 -15.90 -5.75 -20.27
CA ILE A 85 -15.00 -5.63 -21.44
C ILE A 85 -15.42 -6.59 -22.55
N CYS A 86 -15.68 -7.86 -22.20
CA CYS A 86 -16.10 -8.91 -23.12
C CYS A 86 -17.41 -8.52 -23.81
N LEU A 87 -18.42 -8.09 -23.05
CA LEU A 87 -19.72 -7.69 -23.57
C LEU A 87 -19.64 -6.47 -24.50
N ARG A 88 -18.82 -5.46 -24.17
CA ARG A 88 -18.60 -4.28 -25.03
C ARG A 88 -17.88 -4.62 -26.34
N ARG A 89 -17.08 -5.67 -26.34
CA ARG A 89 -16.38 -6.13 -27.56
C ARG A 89 -17.28 -6.85 -28.53
N LEU A 90 -18.38 -7.42 -28.05
CA LEU A 90 -19.28 -8.23 -28.84
C LEU A 90 -20.20 -7.35 -29.68
N LYS A 91 -20.08 -7.45 -30.99
CA LYS A 91 -20.97 -6.74 -31.92
C LYS A 91 -22.33 -7.46 -31.98
N GLY A 92 -23.40 -6.69 -32.16
CA GLY A 92 -24.75 -7.24 -32.34
C GLY A 92 -25.56 -7.44 -31.06
N LEU A 93 -24.96 -7.33 -29.90
CA LEU A 93 -25.65 -7.48 -28.60
C LEU A 93 -26.72 -6.37 -28.38
N ASN A 94 -26.56 -5.22 -29.04
CA ASN A 94 -27.51 -4.09 -28.95
C ASN A 94 -28.89 -4.38 -29.56
N LYS A 95 -29.02 -5.45 -30.37
CA LYS A 95 -30.27 -5.84 -31.02
C LYS A 95 -31.12 -6.76 -30.13
N VAL A 96 -30.57 -7.31 -29.11
CA VAL A 96 -31.20 -8.28 -28.20
C VAL A 96 -31.07 -7.81 -26.75
N ARG A 97 -31.99 -8.24 -25.91
CA ARG A 97 -31.92 -7.95 -24.47
C ARG A 97 -31.08 -9.01 -23.79
N LEU A 98 -29.99 -8.61 -23.14
CA LEU A 98 -29.19 -9.50 -22.30
C LEU A 98 -29.92 -9.75 -20.98
N ILE A 99 -30.13 -11.01 -20.60
CA ILE A 99 -30.74 -11.41 -19.34
C ILE A 99 -29.64 -11.80 -18.35
N ASP A 100 -28.74 -12.68 -18.78
CA ASP A 100 -27.71 -13.24 -17.94
C ASP A 100 -26.41 -13.44 -18.72
N ALA A 101 -25.27 -13.29 -18.02
CA ALA A 101 -23.94 -13.53 -18.54
C ALA A 101 -23.07 -14.14 -17.45
N SER A 102 -22.55 -15.33 -17.68
CA SER A 102 -21.72 -16.06 -16.73
C SER A 102 -20.46 -16.61 -17.41
N PHE A 103 -19.34 -16.62 -16.69
CA PHE A 103 -18.14 -17.27 -17.15
C PHE A 103 -18.29 -18.80 -17.09
N ILE A 104 -17.70 -19.46 -18.06
CA ILE A 104 -17.47 -20.91 -18.05
C ILE A 104 -15.99 -21.07 -17.73
N TRP A 105 -15.69 -21.82 -16.68
CA TRP A 105 -14.31 -22.02 -16.27
C TRP A 105 -13.47 -22.58 -17.41
N THR A 106 -12.33 -21.96 -17.65
CA THR A 106 -11.33 -22.39 -18.63
C THR A 106 -9.96 -22.31 -17.99
N GLU A 107 -9.07 -23.20 -18.36
CA GLU A 107 -7.69 -23.19 -17.86
C GLU A 107 -7.01 -21.84 -18.16
N PRO A 108 -6.39 -21.17 -17.18
CA PRO A 108 -5.73 -19.86 -17.37
C PRO A 108 -4.68 -19.86 -18.49
N HIS A 109 -4.00 -20.98 -18.68
CA HIS A 109 -2.95 -21.14 -19.72
C HIS A 109 -3.51 -21.27 -21.14
N SER A 110 -4.79 -21.60 -21.30
CA SER A 110 -5.42 -21.79 -22.63
C SER A 110 -5.53 -20.49 -23.43
N ARG A 111 -5.41 -19.32 -22.78
CA ARG A 111 -5.64 -17.98 -23.37
C ARG A 111 -6.99 -17.86 -24.05
N ARG A 112 -7.98 -18.58 -23.53
CA ARG A 112 -9.35 -18.57 -24.00
C ARG A 112 -10.28 -18.31 -22.83
N ILE A 113 -11.23 -17.41 -23.03
CA ILE A 113 -12.25 -17.07 -22.05
C ILE A 113 -13.57 -17.44 -22.67
N ARG A 114 -14.36 -18.31 -22.02
CA ARG A 114 -15.69 -18.70 -22.47
C ARG A 114 -16.74 -18.05 -21.60
N ILE A 115 -17.74 -17.47 -22.23
CA ILE A 115 -18.85 -16.81 -21.57
C ILE A 115 -20.15 -17.38 -22.11
N LYS A 116 -21.02 -17.82 -21.21
CA LYS A 116 -22.39 -18.23 -21.52
C LYS A 116 -23.26 -17.00 -21.44
N LEU A 117 -23.92 -16.67 -22.55
CA LEU A 117 -24.82 -15.53 -22.65
C LEU A 117 -26.25 -16.03 -22.81
N THR A 118 -27.17 -15.48 -22.06
CA THR A 118 -28.61 -15.70 -22.19
C THR A 118 -29.25 -14.41 -22.68
N VAL A 119 -29.78 -14.47 -23.89
CA VAL A 119 -30.39 -13.31 -24.56
C VAL A 119 -31.88 -13.56 -24.80
N GLN A 120 -32.60 -12.45 -24.82
CA GLN A 120 -34.02 -12.41 -25.11
C GLN A 120 -34.26 -11.52 -26.30
N GLY A 121 -35.04 -11.98 -27.24
CA GLY A 121 -35.40 -11.21 -28.42
C GLY A 121 -36.81 -11.52 -28.87
N GLU A 122 -37.34 -10.63 -29.68
CA GLU A 122 -38.65 -10.80 -30.31
C GLU A 122 -38.49 -11.66 -31.56
N ALA A 123 -39.19 -12.78 -31.56
CA ALA A 123 -39.25 -13.71 -32.67
C ALA A 123 -40.68 -13.76 -33.19
N LEU A 124 -40.92 -13.41 -34.44
CA LEU A 124 -42.26 -13.29 -35.00
C LEU A 124 -43.19 -12.36 -34.18
N THR A 125 -44.18 -11.79 -34.80
CA THR A 125 -45.06 -10.81 -34.17
C THR A 125 -45.50 -11.21 -32.76
N ASN A 126 -45.00 -10.45 -31.72
CA ASN A 126 -45.34 -10.56 -30.31
C ASN A 126 -44.85 -11.77 -29.52
N THR A 127 -43.96 -12.61 -30.02
CA THR A 127 -43.39 -13.72 -29.24
C THR A 127 -41.98 -13.39 -28.77
N ILE A 128 -41.77 -13.43 -27.44
CA ILE A 128 -40.46 -13.26 -26.83
C ILE A 128 -39.82 -14.63 -26.67
N VAL A 129 -38.69 -14.86 -27.27
CA VAL A 129 -37.91 -16.10 -27.18
C VAL A 129 -36.63 -15.85 -26.42
N GLN A 130 -36.25 -16.78 -25.56
CA GLN A 130 -34.99 -16.75 -24.82
C GLN A 130 -34.08 -17.87 -25.34
N GLN A 131 -32.84 -17.51 -25.70
CA GLN A 131 -31.82 -18.45 -26.13
C GLN A 131 -30.54 -18.25 -25.36
N SER A 132 -29.83 -19.34 -25.02
CA SER A 132 -28.51 -19.33 -24.41
C SER A 132 -27.48 -19.86 -25.39
N PHE A 133 -26.33 -19.20 -25.48
CA PHE A 133 -25.23 -19.62 -26.34
C PHE A 133 -23.91 -19.28 -25.68
N GLU A 134 -22.84 -19.89 -26.17
CA GLU A 134 -21.50 -19.69 -25.68
C GLU A 134 -20.72 -18.82 -26.68
N VAL A 135 -19.92 -17.92 -26.13
CA VAL A 135 -18.97 -17.09 -26.90
C VAL A 135 -17.58 -17.37 -26.38
N GLU A 136 -16.67 -17.68 -27.29
CA GLU A 136 -15.27 -17.87 -27.00
C GLU A 136 -14.46 -16.63 -27.34
N TYR A 137 -13.71 -16.12 -26.37
CA TYR A 137 -12.80 -15.01 -26.53
C TYR A 137 -11.37 -15.50 -26.53
N VAL A 138 -10.64 -15.18 -27.60
CA VAL A 138 -9.21 -15.50 -27.71
C VAL A 138 -8.41 -14.31 -27.19
N VAL A 139 -7.58 -14.53 -26.17
CA VAL A 139 -6.72 -13.51 -25.59
C VAL A 139 -5.46 -13.36 -26.45
N VAL A 140 -5.38 -12.23 -27.17
CA VAL A 140 -4.26 -11.88 -28.04
C VAL A 140 -3.30 -10.97 -27.30
N ALA A 141 -2.03 -11.34 -27.24
CA ALA A 141 -1.00 -10.50 -26.65
C ALA A 141 -0.79 -9.24 -27.50
N MET A 142 -0.97 -8.09 -26.91
CA MET A 142 -0.77 -6.78 -27.55
C MET A 142 -0.19 -5.82 -26.51
N GLN A 143 0.85 -5.11 -26.87
CA GLN A 143 1.46 -4.13 -25.96
C GLN A 143 0.60 -2.85 -25.88
N CYS A 144 0.34 -2.37 -24.66
CA CYS A 144 -0.35 -1.10 -24.50
C CYS A 144 0.58 0.07 -24.85
N PRO A 145 0.05 1.26 -25.22
CA PRO A 145 0.86 2.42 -25.59
C PRO A 145 1.82 2.88 -24.48
N ASP A 146 1.44 2.69 -23.22
CA ASP A 146 2.28 3.06 -22.07
C ASP A 146 3.48 2.13 -21.94
N CYS A 147 3.25 0.81 -22.05
CA CYS A 147 4.34 -0.17 -22.06
C CYS A 147 5.22 -0.08 -23.33
N ALA A 148 4.64 0.25 -24.47
CA ALA A 148 5.42 0.49 -25.70
C ALA A 148 6.38 1.67 -25.53
N LYS A 149 5.96 2.73 -24.82
CA LYS A 149 6.82 3.87 -24.50
C LYS A 149 7.90 3.53 -23.48
N SER A 150 7.64 2.62 -22.54
CA SER A 150 8.61 2.24 -21.51
C SER A 150 9.84 1.51 -22.07
N TYR A 151 9.75 0.89 -23.26
CA TYR A 151 10.88 0.27 -23.93
C TYR A 151 11.90 1.28 -24.49
N THR A 152 11.49 2.53 -24.68
CA THR A 152 12.40 3.57 -25.16
C THR A 152 12.98 4.31 -23.98
N ALA A 153 14.29 4.28 -23.81
CA ALA A 153 14.96 4.99 -22.72
C ALA A 153 14.55 6.49 -22.70
N ASN A 154 14.35 7.04 -21.51
CA ASN A 154 14.02 8.45 -21.28
C ASN A 154 12.67 8.98 -21.84
N THR A 155 11.70 8.11 -22.15
CA THR A 155 10.36 8.53 -22.65
C THR A 155 9.34 8.85 -21.56
N TRP A 156 9.76 9.13 -20.35
CA TRP A 156 8.88 9.55 -19.28
C TRP A 156 8.35 10.98 -19.52
N ARG A 157 7.13 11.24 -19.07
CA ARG A 157 6.48 12.57 -19.12
C ARG A 157 6.33 13.22 -17.76
N ALA A 158 6.31 12.44 -16.69
CA ALA A 158 6.23 12.97 -15.34
C ALA A 158 7.24 12.25 -14.45
N ALA A 159 7.90 13.00 -13.57
CA ALA A 159 8.81 12.48 -12.56
C ALA A 159 8.35 12.94 -11.17
N VAL A 160 8.40 12.05 -10.18
CA VAL A 160 8.19 12.36 -8.77
C VAL A 160 9.50 12.10 -8.05
N GLN A 161 10.12 13.17 -7.55
CA GLN A 161 11.38 13.12 -6.83
C GLN A 161 11.10 13.28 -5.34
N ILE A 162 11.29 12.22 -4.57
CA ILE A 162 11.09 12.21 -3.12
C ILE A 162 12.43 12.42 -2.46
N ARG A 163 12.53 13.40 -1.58
CA ARG A 163 13.75 13.76 -0.85
C ARG A 163 13.45 13.93 0.63
N GLN A 164 14.41 13.52 1.47
CA GLN A 164 14.41 13.77 2.90
C GLN A 164 15.83 14.12 3.36
N LYS A 165 15.98 15.22 4.07
CA LYS A 165 17.27 15.69 4.59
C LYS A 165 17.60 15.05 5.94
N VAL A 166 17.80 13.72 5.94
CA VAL A 166 18.17 12.92 7.11
C VAL A 166 19.30 11.98 6.75
N GLN A 167 20.16 11.67 7.71
CA GLN A 167 21.35 10.84 7.46
C GLN A 167 21.07 9.35 7.27
N HIS A 168 19.91 8.84 7.72
CA HIS A 168 19.54 7.43 7.66
C HIS A 168 18.35 7.18 6.71
N LYS A 169 18.23 5.95 6.19
CA LYS A 169 17.22 5.59 5.18
C LYS A 169 15.96 4.91 5.76
N ARG A 170 15.77 4.88 7.09
CA ARG A 170 14.66 4.15 7.74
C ARG A 170 13.28 4.56 7.24
N THR A 171 13.03 5.86 7.09
CA THR A 171 11.75 6.38 6.57
C THR A 171 11.49 5.91 5.13
N PHE A 172 12.52 5.83 4.29
CA PHE A 172 12.38 5.33 2.93
C PHE A 172 12.10 3.84 2.88
N LEU A 173 12.71 3.05 3.77
CA LEU A 173 12.43 1.61 3.89
C LEU A 173 10.97 1.36 4.30
N TYR A 174 10.48 2.12 5.27
CA TYR A 174 9.07 2.09 5.66
C TYR A 174 8.14 2.50 4.52
N LEU A 175 8.46 3.59 3.84
CA LEU A 175 7.70 4.09 2.69
C LEU A 175 7.68 3.07 1.54
N GLU A 176 8.78 2.38 1.28
CA GLU A 176 8.86 1.30 0.30
C GLU A 176 7.85 0.18 0.60
N GLN A 177 7.77 -0.27 1.86
CA GLN A 177 6.82 -1.30 2.26
C GLN A 177 5.36 -0.85 2.10
N LEU A 178 5.06 0.40 2.42
CA LEU A 178 3.71 0.96 2.21
C LEU A 178 3.34 1.08 0.73
N ILE A 179 4.29 1.49 -0.12
CA ILE A 179 4.10 1.54 -1.58
C ILE A 179 3.82 0.14 -2.13
N LEU A 180 4.55 -0.89 -1.65
CA LEU A 180 4.34 -2.28 -2.04
C LEU A 180 2.98 -2.80 -1.56
N LYS A 181 2.61 -2.55 -0.30
CA LYS A 181 1.32 -2.97 0.27
C LYS A 181 0.12 -2.44 -0.50
N HIS A 182 0.17 -1.17 -0.91
CA HIS A 182 -0.90 -0.51 -1.64
C HIS A 182 -0.75 -0.56 -3.16
N ASN A 183 0.26 -1.28 -3.66
CA ASN A 183 0.55 -1.41 -5.10
C ASN A 183 0.66 -0.06 -5.84
N ALA A 184 1.08 1.01 -5.15
CA ALA A 184 1.16 2.35 -5.71
C ALA A 184 2.23 2.51 -6.80
N HIS A 185 3.19 1.58 -6.87
CA HIS A 185 4.28 1.55 -7.87
C HIS A 185 3.87 0.98 -9.23
N MET A 186 2.70 0.36 -9.35
CA MET A 186 2.31 -0.40 -10.55
C MET A 186 2.22 0.41 -11.85
N ASP A 187 1.98 1.72 -11.77
CA ASP A 187 1.92 2.60 -12.93
C ASP A 187 3.27 3.29 -13.26
N THR A 188 4.35 2.90 -12.55
CA THR A 188 5.70 3.46 -12.70
C THR A 188 6.42 2.81 -13.88
N ILE A 189 7.13 3.61 -14.68
CA ILE A 189 7.99 3.09 -15.77
C ILE A 189 9.30 2.59 -15.19
N SER A 190 9.96 3.43 -14.40
CA SER A 190 11.23 3.11 -13.75
C SER A 190 11.35 3.78 -12.39
N ILE A 191 12.17 3.21 -11.52
CA ILE A 191 12.45 3.70 -10.18
C ILE A 191 13.95 3.81 -10.03
N LYS A 192 14.45 5.03 -9.71
CA LYS A 192 15.87 5.25 -9.47
C LYS A 192 16.09 5.66 -8.02
N GLU A 193 17.05 5.01 -7.38
CA GLU A 193 17.51 5.42 -6.06
C GLU A 193 18.53 6.54 -6.21
N SER A 194 18.34 7.64 -5.48
CA SER A 194 19.26 8.74 -5.34
C SER A 194 19.87 8.71 -3.94
N LYS A 195 20.96 9.44 -3.72
CA LYS A 195 21.64 9.52 -2.41
C LYS A 195 20.67 9.90 -1.27
N ASP A 196 19.79 10.89 -1.52
CA ASP A 196 18.89 11.46 -0.51
C ASP A 196 17.42 11.12 -0.78
N GLY A 197 17.12 10.07 -1.59
CA GLY A 197 15.74 9.72 -1.87
C GLY A 197 15.50 8.79 -3.05
N LEU A 198 14.26 8.83 -3.54
CA LEU A 198 13.76 7.97 -4.60
C LEU A 198 13.14 8.81 -5.73
N ASP A 199 13.41 8.42 -6.96
CA ASP A 199 12.85 9.04 -8.17
C ASP A 199 11.95 8.04 -8.90
N PHE A 200 10.67 8.41 -9.07
CA PHE A 200 9.68 7.62 -9.79
C PHE A 200 9.36 8.28 -11.13
N TYR A 201 9.40 7.52 -12.22
CA TYR A 201 9.14 8.01 -13.56
C TYR A 201 7.85 7.42 -14.11
N TYR A 202 7.01 8.28 -14.71
CA TYR A 202 5.68 7.94 -15.20
C TYR A 202 5.48 8.32 -16.66
N SER A 203 4.67 7.52 -17.38
CA SER A 203 4.26 7.80 -18.76
C SER A 203 3.25 8.96 -18.83
N GLN A 204 2.46 9.16 -17.79
CA GLN A 204 1.38 10.14 -17.74
C GLN A 204 1.44 10.97 -16.46
N ARG A 205 1.05 12.25 -16.57
CA ARG A 205 0.95 13.17 -15.43
C ARG A 205 -0.02 12.68 -14.34
N ASN A 206 -1.14 12.07 -14.76
CA ASN A 206 -2.20 11.65 -13.82
C ASN A 206 -1.71 10.54 -12.87
N HIS A 207 -0.83 9.64 -13.33
CA HIS A 207 -0.24 8.61 -12.48
C HIS A 207 0.69 9.23 -11.42
N ALA A 208 1.48 10.23 -11.82
CA ALA A 208 2.30 10.99 -10.88
C ALA A 208 1.46 11.75 -9.84
N ALA A 209 0.33 12.34 -10.23
CA ALA A 209 -0.58 13.00 -9.31
C ALA A 209 -1.17 12.04 -8.28
N LYS A 210 -1.62 10.85 -8.72
CA LYS A 210 -2.10 9.79 -7.80
C LYS A 210 -1.04 9.37 -6.79
N MET A 211 0.22 9.28 -7.23
CA MET A 211 1.33 8.96 -6.32
C MET A 211 1.53 10.06 -5.27
N ILE A 212 1.39 11.34 -5.64
CA ILE A 212 1.49 12.45 -4.70
C ILE A 212 0.34 12.44 -3.70
N ASP A 213 -0.88 12.16 -4.14
CA ASP A 213 -2.05 12.04 -3.28
C ASP A 213 -1.88 10.88 -2.28
N PHE A 214 -1.34 9.75 -2.74
CA PHE A 214 -0.96 8.63 -1.88
C PHE A 214 0.10 9.05 -0.85
N LEU A 215 1.18 9.71 -1.27
CA LEU A 215 2.22 10.18 -0.36
C LEU A 215 1.69 11.16 0.69
N ASN A 216 0.79 12.08 0.32
CA ASN A 216 0.14 13.01 1.25
C ASN A 216 -0.69 12.27 2.32
N SER A 217 -1.28 11.13 1.99
CA SER A 217 -2.06 10.34 2.95
C SER A 217 -1.21 9.55 3.94
N VAL A 218 0.03 9.23 3.56
CA VAL A 218 0.91 8.32 4.31
C VAL A 218 1.99 9.07 5.09
N VAL A 219 2.59 10.11 4.49
CA VAL A 219 3.78 10.80 5.03
C VAL A 219 3.56 12.32 5.00
N PRO A 220 4.09 13.07 5.97
CA PRO A 220 3.97 14.53 6.02
C PRO A 220 4.91 15.14 4.98
N ILE A 221 4.38 15.54 3.83
CA ILE A 221 5.15 16.04 2.69
C ILE A 221 4.81 17.49 2.33
N LYS A 222 5.74 18.08 1.57
CA LYS A 222 5.54 19.31 0.80
C LYS A 222 5.86 19.04 -0.65
N SER A 223 4.92 19.24 -1.54
CA SER A 223 5.10 19.06 -2.97
C SER A 223 5.22 20.39 -3.71
N LYS A 224 6.15 20.43 -4.66
CA LYS A 224 6.30 21.53 -5.64
C LYS A 224 6.24 20.95 -7.03
N LYS A 225 5.51 21.59 -7.93
CA LYS A 225 5.37 21.18 -9.33
C LYS A 225 6.16 22.13 -10.21
N SER A 226 6.96 21.60 -11.13
CA SER A 226 7.57 22.33 -12.25
C SER A 226 7.15 21.70 -13.57
N GLU A 227 7.05 22.54 -14.59
CA GLU A 227 6.67 22.16 -15.94
C GLU A 227 7.74 22.68 -16.91
N GLU A 228 8.21 21.80 -17.78
CA GLU A 228 9.20 22.11 -18.80
C GLU A 228 8.58 21.87 -20.18
N LEU A 229 8.56 22.88 -21.06
CA LEU A 229 8.11 22.74 -22.43
C LEU A 229 9.23 22.08 -23.25
N ILE A 230 8.94 20.90 -23.82
CA ILE A 230 9.89 20.17 -24.67
C ILE A 230 9.76 20.58 -26.12
N SER A 231 8.51 20.55 -26.63
CA SER A 231 8.22 20.89 -28.01
C SER A 231 6.82 21.50 -28.14
N GLN A 232 6.69 22.42 -29.06
CA GLN A 232 5.42 23.03 -29.42
C GLN A 232 5.28 22.99 -30.94
N ASP A 233 4.16 22.46 -31.41
CA ASP A 233 3.77 22.53 -32.79
C ASP A 233 2.77 23.67 -32.98
N ILE A 234 3.19 24.69 -33.71
CA ILE A 234 2.40 25.91 -33.95
C ILE A 234 1.20 25.62 -34.86
N HIS A 235 1.36 24.65 -35.80
CA HIS A 235 0.31 24.35 -36.79
C HIS A 235 -0.87 23.56 -36.18
N SER A 236 -0.56 22.60 -35.28
CA SER A 236 -1.56 21.80 -34.58
C SER A 236 -1.98 22.37 -33.23
N GLY A 237 -1.32 23.43 -32.75
CA GLY A 237 -1.55 24.02 -31.42
C GLY A 237 -1.24 23.06 -30.26
N THR A 238 -0.49 21.97 -30.51
CA THR A 238 -0.16 20.97 -29.49
C THR A 238 1.19 21.27 -28.86
N SER A 239 1.22 21.23 -27.50
CA SER A 239 2.43 21.43 -26.72
C SER A 239 2.74 20.18 -25.88
N GLN A 240 3.99 19.77 -25.88
CA GLN A 240 4.46 18.65 -25.07
C GLN A 240 5.25 19.17 -23.87
N TYR A 241 4.82 18.80 -22.67
CA TYR A 241 5.45 19.18 -21.42
C TYR A 241 6.02 17.95 -20.67
N LYS A 242 7.14 18.14 -20.02
CA LYS A 242 7.59 17.29 -18.90
C LYS A 242 7.19 17.93 -17.58
N PHE A 243 6.72 17.09 -16.67
CA PHE A 243 6.28 17.50 -15.34
C PHE A 243 7.24 16.91 -14.31
N THR A 244 7.81 17.75 -13.47
CA THR A 244 8.63 17.29 -12.35
C THR A 244 7.96 17.72 -11.06
N PHE A 245 7.67 16.75 -10.20
CA PHE A 245 7.13 16.97 -8.88
C PHE A 245 8.25 16.73 -7.86
N SER A 246 8.69 17.79 -7.20
CA SER A 246 9.62 17.69 -6.09
C SER A 246 8.83 17.55 -4.79
N VAL A 247 9.03 16.43 -4.12
CA VAL A 247 8.36 16.06 -2.86
C VAL A 247 9.42 16.04 -1.76
N GLU A 248 9.25 16.88 -0.77
CA GLU A 248 10.13 16.97 0.39
C GLU A 248 9.40 16.43 1.62
N ILE A 249 9.97 15.39 2.26
CA ILE A 249 9.45 14.80 3.50
C ILE A 249 10.02 15.63 4.67
N VAL A 250 9.23 15.73 5.74
CA VAL A 250 9.69 16.39 6.98
C VAL A 250 10.95 15.69 7.50
N PRO A 251 12.04 16.44 7.82
CA PRO A 251 13.30 15.89 8.28
C PRO A 251 13.27 15.52 9.78
N ILE A 252 12.21 14.84 10.21
CA ILE A 252 12.03 14.33 11.56
C ILE A 252 11.60 12.88 11.44
N CYS A 253 12.25 12.00 12.20
CA CYS A 253 11.98 10.59 12.21
C CYS A 253 11.48 10.12 13.57
N LYS A 254 10.98 8.90 13.64
CA LYS A 254 10.59 8.28 14.89
C LYS A 254 11.82 8.19 15.82
N ASP A 255 11.58 8.41 17.09
CA ASP A 255 12.57 8.40 18.18
C ASP A 255 13.54 9.58 18.19
N ASP A 256 13.45 10.54 17.26
CA ASP A 256 14.26 11.77 17.28
C ASP A 256 13.87 12.68 18.44
N LEU A 257 14.88 13.32 19.04
CA LEU A 257 14.70 14.36 20.04
C LEU A 257 14.56 15.72 19.33
N VAL A 258 13.53 16.46 19.69
CA VAL A 258 13.17 17.71 19.02
C VAL A 258 12.94 18.84 20.03
N VAL A 259 13.34 20.05 19.66
CA VAL A 259 12.98 21.27 20.40
C VAL A 259 11.94 22.06 19.61
N LEU A 260 10.75 22.19 20.19
CA LEU A 260 9.65 22.93 19.58
C LEU A 260 9.86 24.45 19.70
N PRO A 261 9.57 25.22 18.62
CA PRO A 261 9.49 26.67 18.70
C PRO A 261 8.42 27.12 19.72
N LYS A 262 8.66 28.18 20.49
CA LYS A 262 7.76 28.70 21.55
C LYS A 262 6.31 28.88 21.08
N LYS A 263 6.10 29.40 19.87
CA LYS A 263 4.77 29.63 19.30
C LYS A 263 4.03 28.31 19.04
N LEU A 264 4.77 27.30 18.59
CA LEU A 264 4.21 25.99 18.29
C LEU A 264 3.86 25.24 19.57
N ALA A 265 4.76 25.20 20.55
CA ALA A 265 4.53 24.58 21.85
C ALA A 265 3.25 25.12 22.53
N LYS A 266 3.04 26.45 22.48
CA LYS A 266 1.81 27.09 22.98
C LYS A 266 0.56 26.66 22.21
N SER A 267 0.65 26.51 20.89
CA SER A 267 -0.50 26.08 20.07
C SER A 267 -0.88 24.63 20.29
N MET A 268 0.05 23.81 20.80
CA MET A 268 -0.15 22.39 21.11
C MET A 268 -0.55 22.13 22.59
N GLY A 269 -1.16 23.12 23.25
CA GLY A 269 -1.62 22.98 24.64
C GLY A 269 -0.56 23.31 25.69
N ASP A 270 0.36 24.21 25.37
CA ASP A 270 1.49 24.64 26.22
C ASP A 270 2.39 23.46 26.63
N MET A 271 2.65 22.56 25.65
CA MET A 271 3.51 21.40 25.80
C MET A 271 4.96 21.83 26.08
N ALA A 272 5.72 20.98 26.76
CA ALA A 272 7.15 21.18 26.92
C ALA A 272 7.82 21.36 25.56
N ARG A 273 8.87 22.19 25.51
CA ARG A 273 9.58 22.46 24.25
C ARG A 273 10.47 21.30 23.83
N LEU A 274 11.01 20.56 24.81
CA LEU A 274 11.84 19.38 24.54
C LEU A 274 10.94 18.14 24.50
N VAL A 275 10.80 17.54 23.32
CA VAL A 275 9.87 16.43 23.06
C VAL A 275 10.50 15.35 22.21
N LEU A 276 9.96 14.13 22.31
CA LEU A 276 10.33 13.00 21.46
C LEU A 276 9.33 12.82 20.32
N CYS A 277 9.82 12.48 19.15
CA CYS A 277 8.96 12.07 18.04
C CYS A 277 8.53 10.61 18.24
N SER A 278 7.27 10.37 18.56
CA SER A 278 6.75 9.02 18.82
C SER A 278 6.36 8.28 17.55
N LYS A 279 5.80 8.97 16.56
CA LYS A 279 5.33 8.38 15.30
C LYS A 279 5.31 9.42 14.19
N VAL A 280 5.69 8.98 12.98
CA VAL A 280 5.55 9.75 11.76
C VAL A 280 4.57 9.05 10.84
N SER A 281 3.41 9.66 10.62
CA SER A 281 2.36 9.23 9.70
C SER A 281 2.06 10.40 8.74
N ASN A 282 0.83 10.64 8.35
CA ASN A 282 0.43 11.87 7.64
C ASN A 282 0.66 13.16 8.47
N MET A 283 0.85 13.00 9.78
CA MET A 283 1.24 14.02 10.74
C MET A 283 2.40 13.50 11.60
N VAL A 284 3.14 14.41 12.21
CA VAL A 284 4.21 14.08 13.16
C VAL A 284 3.63 14.14 14.56
N GLN A 285 3.76 13.03 15.30
CA GLN A 285 3.28 12.92 16.68
C GLN A 285 4.43 13.06 17.65
N PHE A 286 4.29 13.96 18.59
CA PHE A 286 5.25 14.19 19.65
C PHE A 286 4.72 13.71 21.00
N VAL A 287 5.62 13.28 21.86
CA VAL A 287 5.35 12.96 23.25
C VAL A 287 6.35 13.69 24.14
N ASP A 288 5.85 14.28 25.20
CA ASP A 288 6.68 14.81 26.27
C ASP A 288 7.02 13.69 27.25
N PRO A 289 8.29 13.31 27.42
CA PRO A 289 8.67 12.23 28.31
C PRO A 289 8.42 12.53 29.80
N VAL A 290 8.29 13.81 30.17
CA VAL A 290 8.12 14.24 31.56
C VAL A 290 6.67 14.37 31.98
N SER A 291 5.78 14.85 31.10
CA SER A 291 4.36 15.08 31.42
C SER A 291 3.40 14.11 30.77
N LEU A 292 3.87 13.26 29.86
CA LEU A 292 3.07 12.37 29.00
C LEU A 292 2.07 13.12 28.08
N GLN A 293 2.22 14.42 27.89
CA GLN A 293 1.42 15.15 26.92
C GLN A 293 1.80 14.68 25.51
N THR A 294 0.79 14.52 24.67
CA THR A 294 0.97 14.16 23.25
C THR A 294 0.48 15.30 22.38
N GLY A 295 1.17 15.58 21.31
CA GLY A 295 0.81 16.62 20.38
C GLY A 295 0.99 16.16 18.94
N ASP A 296 0.03 16.53 18.08
CA ASP A 296 0.03 16.19 16.67
C ASP A 296 0.34 17.42 15.82
N LEU A 297 1.30 17.29 14.91
CA LEU A 297 1.74 18.35 14.03
C LEU A 297 1.45 18.01 12.57
N LEU A 298 0.57 18.78 11.94
CA LEU A 298 0.26 18.66 10.52
C LEU A 298 1.43 19.17 9.66
N ALA A 299 1.69 18.53 8.53
CA ALA A 299 2.73 18.93 7.58
C ALA A 299 2.65 20.42 7.17
N GLN A 300 1.44 20.94 6.94
CA GLN A 300 1.23 22.34 6.56
C GLN A 300 1.68 23.33 7.65
N VAL A 301 1.51 22.96 8.92
CA VAL A 301 1.93 23.79 10.06
C VAL A 301 3.44 23.72 10.21
N PHE A 302 4.04 22.54 10.09
CA PHE A 302 5.48 22.34 10.11
C PHE A 302 6.19 23.23 9.07
N TRP A 303 5.70 23.23 7.83
CA TRP A 303 6.35 23.96 6.73
C TRP A 303 6.20 25.50 6.81
N ARG A 304 5.38 26.03 7.72
CA ARG A 304 5.34 27.46 8.02
C ARG A 304 6.51 27.91 8.90
N THR A 305 6.89 27.05 9.85
CA THR A 305 8.02 27.29 10.77
C THR A 305 8.85 26.01 10.85
N PRO A 306 9.63 25.71 9.80
CA PRO A 306 10.42 24.48 9.77
C PRO A 306 11.52 24.50 10.84
N PHE A 307 11.72 23.36 11.47
CA PHE A 307 12.78 23.12 12.45
C PHE A 307 13.40 21.74 12.20
N VAL A 308 14.54 21.47 12.80
CA VAL A 308 15.31 20.23 12.62
C VAL A 308 15.34 19.47 13.95
N ALA A 309 15.48 18.15 13.89
CA ALA A 309 15.73 17.36 15.07
C ALA A 309 17.01 17.83 15.79
N LEU A 310 16.98 17.83 17.12
CA LEU A 310 18.12 18.19 17.95
C LEU A 310 19.17 17.07 17.94
N ALA A 311 18.69 15.82 18.07
CA ALA A 311 19.51 14.63 18.07
C ALA A 311 18.82 13.50 17.32
N ASP A 312 19.60 12.76 16.56
CA ASP A 312 19.18 11.60 15.77
C ASP A 312 19.41 10.29 16.54
N VAL A 313 18.74 9.24 16.11
CA VAL A 313 18.86 7.87 16.67
C VAL A 313 20.32 7.39 16.75
N THR A 314 21.20 7.85 15.86
CA THR A 314 22.62 7.49 15.85
C THR A 314 23.41 8.05 17.03
N GLN A 315 22.86 9.04 17.73
CA GLN A 315 23.48 9.70 18.90
C GLN A 315 22.97 9.15 20.23
N MET A 316 22.12 8.12 20.19
CA MET A 316 21.65 7.48 21.41
C MET A 316 22.78 6.75 22.13
N VAL A 317 22.74 6.82 23.46
CA VAL A 317 23.65 6.15 24.38
C VAL A 317 22.90 5.07 25.13
N GLU A 318 23.59 3.98 25.45
CA GLU A 318 23.03 2.87 26.23
C GLU A 318 23.16 3.18 27.73
N PHE A 319 22.04 2.97 28.44
CA PHE A 319 21.91 3.13 29.88
C PHE A 319 21.40 1.82 30.48
N ILE A 320 21.88 1.49 31.66
CA ILE A 320 21.39 0.37 32.48
C ILE A 320 20.43 0.93 33.51
N VAL A 321 19.26 0.34 33.60
CA VAL A 321 18.21 0.70 34.56
C VAL A 321 18.53 0.07 35.92
N LEU A 322 18.71 0.91 36.94
CA LEU A 322 18.99 0.47 38.28
C LEU A 322 17.72 0.26 39.09
N ASP A 323 16.81 1.27 39.03
CA ASP A 323 15.53 1.23 39.75
C ASP A 323 14.43 1.93 38.95
N VAL A 324 13.16 1.53 39.17
CA VAL A 324 11.97 2.05 38.49
C VAL A 324 10.86 2.26 39.49
N GLU A 325 10.50 3.52 39.73
CA GLU A 325 9.40 3.91 40.60
C GLU A 325 8.19 4.44 39.77
N PRO A 326 7.14 3.64 39.58
CA PRO A 326 5.99 4.09 38.80
C PRO A 326 5.19 5.17 39.54
N THR A 327 4.97 6.32 38.89
CA THR A 327 4.20 7.45 39.45
C THR A 327 2.70 7.24 39.40
N GLY A 328 2.22 6.25 38.63
CA GLY A 328 0.80 5.90 38.45
C GLY A 328 0.05 6.72 37.39
N GLN A 329 0.65 7.76 36.82
CA GLN A 329 0.05 8.48 35.70
C GLN A 329 0.21 7.69 34.40
N ARG A 330 -0.89 7.50 33.67
CA ARG A 330 -0.91 6.76 32.40
C ARG A 330 -1.59 7.56 31.31
N ASN A 331 -1.00 7.56 30.13
CA ASN A 331 -1.62 8.09 28.92
C ASN A 331 -1.45 7.07 27.77
N GLY A 332 -2.57 6.40 27.40
CA GLY A 332 -2.57 5.35 26.39
C GLY A 332 -1.64 4.19 26.77
N LYS A 333 -0.60 3.97 25.95
CA LYS A 333 0.43 2.94 26.15
C LYS A 333 1.57 3.36 27.13
N TRP A 334 1.66 4.65 27.42
CA TRP A 334 2.73 5.22 28.22
C TRP A 334 2.38 5.25 29.71
N LEU A 335 3.30 4.84 30.55
CA LEU A 335 3.23 4.93 32.01
C LEU A 335 4.40 5.79 32.50
N LEU A 336 4.09 6.81 33.30
CA LEU A 336 5.11 7.68 33.88
C LEU A 336 5.79 6.99 35.03
N ALA A 337 7.11 7.00 35.04
CA ALA A 337 7.91 6.52 36.15
C ALA A 337 9.14 7.41 36.35
N ASP A 338 9.59 7.47 37.59
CA ASP A 338 10.89 8.03 37.96
C ASP A 338 11.89 6.86 37.96
N ILE A 339 12.93 6.99 37.11
CA ILE A 339 13.86 5.89 36.81
C ILE A 339 15.27 6.33 37.16
N THR A 340 15.99 5.49 37.88
CA THR A 340 17.41 5.68 38.15
C THR A 340 18.20 4.87 37.12
N VAL A 341 19.10 5.55 36.39
CA VAL A 341 19.93 4.92 35.34
C VAL A 341 21.39 5.24 35.49
N ALA A 342 22.24 4.31 35.08
CA ALA A 342 23.67 4.50 34.94
C ALA A 342 24.08 4.32 33.47
N ARG A 343 25.10 5.03 33.02
CA ARG A 343 25.60 4.88 31.65
C ARG A 343 26.35 3.53 31.53
N ALA A 344 26.01 2.74 30.53
CA ALA A 344 26.61 1.41 30.33
C ALA A 344 28.14 1.46 30.14
N SER A 345 28.67 2.48 29.45
CA SER A 345 30.12 2.66 29.24
C SER A 345 30.90 3.03 30.47
N ASP A 346 30.24 3.62 31.46
CA ASP A 346 30.90 4.13 32.67
C ASP A 346 30.80 3.16 33.84
N MET A 347 30.06 2.06 33.68
CA MET A 347 29.83 1.07 34.70
C MET A 347 31.15 0.38 35.13
N GLY A 348 31.44 0.44 36.42
CA GLY A 348 32.71 -0.08 37.02
C GLY A 348 33.87 0.94 36.98
N SER A 349 33.76 2.08 36.32
CA SER A 349 34.78 3.14 36.36
C SER A 349 34.26 4.44 37.00
N ASN A 350 32.97 4.70 36.89
CA ASN A 350 32.30 5.89 37.47
C ASN A 350 30.90 5.49 37.92
N ASP A 351 30.61 5.57 39.21
CA ASP A 351 29.31 5.19 39.82
C ASP A 351 28.32 6.39 39.78
N GLN A 352 28.32 7.16 38.70
CA GLN A 352 27.40 8.29 38.55
C GLN A 352 26.02 7.78 38.17
N GLU A 353 25.01 8.09 39.00
CA GLU A 353 23.63 7.79 38.77
C GLU A 353 22.89 9.02 38.27
N TYR A 354 21.91 8.79 37.37
CA TYR A 354 21.05 9.84 36.81
C TYR A 354 19.61 9.54 37.15
N TYR A 355 18.91 10.52 37.72
CA TYR A 355 17.48 10.43 38.02
C TYR A 355 16.65 11.02 36.89
N VAL A 356 15.88 10.20 36.24
CA VAL A 356 15.16 10.57 35.02
C VAL A 356 13.67 10.24 35.13
N ARG A 357 12.84 11.21 34.81
CA ARG A 357 11.42 10.97 34.62
C ARG A 357 11.17 10.54 33.19
N SER A 358 10.51 9.38 33.01
CA SER A 358 10.33 8.78 31.69
C SER A 358 8.93 8.19 31.49
N HIS A 359 8.51 8.15 30.24
CA HIS A 359 7.25 7.54 29.77
C HIS A 359 7.30 6.01 29.66
N LEU A 360 8.45 5.38 29.93
CA LEU A 360 8.70 3.94 29.71
C LEU A 360 8.44 3.07 30.94
N GLY A 361 7.83 3.60 32.01
CA GLY A 361 7.64 2.89 33.27
C GLY A 361 6.82 1.60 33.20
N GLY A 362 6.09 1.35 32.11
CA GLY A 362 5.37 0.07 31.90
C GLY A 362 6.18 -1.02 31.16
N ILE A 363 7.36 -0.66 30.66
CA ILE A 363 8.17 -1.55 29.81
C ILE A 363 9.52 -1.87 30.44
N LEU A 364 10.08 -0.92 31.19
CA LEU A 364 11.40 -1.06 31.81
C LEU A 364 11.28 -1.71 33.20
N HIS A 365 12.24 -2.60 33.47
CA HIS A 365 12.45 -3.23 34.77
C HIS A 365 13.89 -3.01 35.25
N PRO A 366 14.15 -3.08 36.55
CA PRO A 366 15.50 -3.01 37.05
C PRO A 366 16.39 -4.10 36.44
N GLY A 367 17.57 -3.70 35.94
CA GLY A 367 18.50 -4.56 35.22
C GLY A 367 18.38 -4.51 33.68
N ASP A 368 17.32 -3.88 33.13
CA ASP A 368 17.16 -3.73 31.70
C ASP A 368 18.14 -2.70 31.11
N SER A 369 18.49 -2.85 29.83
CA SER A 369 19.17 -1.82 29.05
C SER A 369 18.15 -0.92 28.34
N ALA A 370 18.40 0.38 28.35
CA ALA A 370 17.60 1.38 27.66
C ALA A 370 18.46 2.30 26.80
N LEU A 371 17.94 2.71 25.64
CA LEU A 371 18.57 3.72 24.80
C LEU A 371 17.99 5.09 25.11
N GLY A 372 18.87 6.09 25.22
CA GLY A 372 18.47 7.45 25.52
C GLY A 372 19.48 8.49 25.02
N TYR A 373 19.10 9.75 25.13
CA TYR A 373 19.95 10.89 24.81
C TYR A 373 20.58 11.43 26.08
N PHE A 374 21.90 11.62 26.04
CA PHE A 374 22.65 12.24 27.12
C PHE A 374 22.88 13.73 26.82
N LEU A 375 22.19 14.62 27.53
CA LEU A 375 22.15 16.05 27.21
C LEU A 375 23.27 16.85 27.89
N THR A 376 23.69 16.47 29.07
CA THR A 376 24.64 17.23 29.90
C THR A 376 25.99 17.47 29.24
N ASN A 377 26.50 16.50 28.47
CA ASN A 377 27.81 16.59 27.81
C ASN A 377 27.72 16.71 26.27
N SER A 378 26.54 16.91 25.74
CA SER A 378 26.34 17.03 24.29
C SER A 378 26.29 18.50 23.88
N ASN A 379 27.07 18.87 22.88
CA ASN A 379 27.06 20.21 22.32
C ASN A 379 26.13 20.21 21.09
N PHE A 380 24.95 20.76 21.28
CA PHE A 380 23.95 20.92 20.20
C PHE A 380 24.08 22.32 19.63
N ASN A 381 24.49 22.41 18.38
CA ASN A 381 24.57 23.70 17.66
C ASN A 381 23.15 24.08 17.16
N ASN A 382 22.24 24.42 18.09
CA ASN A 382 20.83 24.69 17.78
C ASN A 382 20.33 25.90 18.59
N GLU A 383 19.94 26.99 17.89
CA GLU A 383 19.44 28.23 18.49
C GLU A 383 18.18 27.99 19.39
N LEU A 384 17.32 27.04 19.02
CA LEU A 384 16.11 26.72 19.79
C LEU A 384 16.44 26.07 21.13
N PHE A 385 17.55 25.32 21.18
CA PHE A 385 18.03 24.68 22.40
C PHE A 385 18.67 25.71 23.36
N ASP A 386 19.43 26.64 22.81
CA ASP A 386 20.05 27.71 23.58
C ASP A 386 19.03 28.66 24.23
N GLU A 387 17.83 28.74 23.69
CA GLU A 387 16.70 29.47 24.26
C GLU A 387 16.00 28.76 25.43
N LEU A 388 16.35 27.50 25.73
CA LEU A 388 15.77 26.76 26.85
C LEU A 388 16.41 27.21 28.19
N ASN A 389 15.61 27.16 29.25
CA ASN A 389 16.14 27.36 30.60
C ASN A 389 16.94 26.11 31.01
N THR A 390 18.17 26.29 31.44
CA THR A 390 19.03 25.17 31.88
C THR A 390 18.42 24.33 33.00
N ASP A 391 17.65 24.94 33.89
CA ASP A 391 17.00 24.26 35.02
C ASP A 391 15.84 23.31 34.60
N THR A 392 15.34 23.44 33.35
CA THR A 392 14.24 22.61 32.84
C THR A 392 14.71 21.48 31.92
N ILE A 393 16.01 21.41 31.65
CA ILE A 393 16.60 20.40 30.77
C ILE A 393 16.97 19.17 31.62
N PRO A 394 16.41 17.99 31.38
CA PRO A 394 16.83 16.76 32.06
C PRO A 394 18.26 16.35 31.60
N ASP A 395 19.02 15.72 32.45
CA ASP A 395 20.36 15.22 32.11
C ASP A 395 20.30 14.11 31.04
N VAL A 396 19.29 13.26 31.13
CA VAL A 396 19.06 12.12 30.24
C VAL A 396 17.61 12.08 29.80
N VAL A 397 17.36 11.73 28.55
CA VAL A 397 16.03 11.45 28.00
C VAL A 397 16.00 10.03 27.48
N LEU A 398 15.29 9.13 28.14
CA LEU A 398 15.11 7.75 27.69
C LEU A 398 14.11 7.69 26.55
N VAL A 399 14.41 6.89 25.52
CA VAL A 399 13.62 6.80 24.28
C VAL A 399 12.96 5.44 24.15
N LYS A 400 13.72 4.34 24.28
CA LYS A 400 13.22 2.97 24.12
C LYS A 400 14.03 1.96 24.90
N LYS A 401 13.44 0.79 25.16
CA LYS A 401 14.16 -0.38 25.72
C LYS A 401 15.13 -0.91 24.66
N HIS A 402 16.32 -1.29 25.08
CA HIS A 402 17.30 -1.95 24.26
C HIS A 402 17.28 -3.46 24.54
N TYR A 403 17.13 -4.26 23.49
CA TYR A 403 17.17 -5.71 23.58
C TYR A 403 18.53 -6.21 23.07
N VAL A 404 19.28 -6.84 23.95
CA VAL A 404 20.55 -7.47 23.57
C VAL A 404 20.22 -8.70 22.73
N ARG A 405 20.76 -8.80 21.53
CA ARG A 405 20.44 -9.86 20.57
C ARG A 405 21.67 -10.69 20.22
N SER A 406 21.48 -12.00 20.14
CA SER A 406 22.51 -12.89 19.64
C SER A 406 22.71 -12.69 18.12
N ASN A 407 23.98 -12.70 17.67
CA ASN A 407 24.35 -12.62 16.26
C ASN A 407 23.79 -13.78 15.41
N LYS A 408 23.47 -14.92 16.02
CA LYS A 408 22.85 -16.08 15.36
C LYS A 408 21.41 -15.77 14.96
N ARG A 409 20.65 -15.11 15.83
CA ARG A 409 19.24 -14.74 15.60
C ARG A 409 19.07 -13.69 14.50
N MET A 410 20.01 -12.75 14.38
CA MET A 410 20.00 -11.78 13.28
C MET A 410 20.06 -12.44 11.91
N LYS A 411 20.67 -13.62 11.77
CA LYS A 411 20.82 -14.36 10.52
C LYS A 411 19.64 -15.28 10.18
N HIS A 412 18.83 -15.67 11.17
CA HIS A 412 17.78 -16.69 11.03
C HIS A 412 16.40 -16.14 11.39
N ARG A 413 15.89 -15.20 10.57
CA ARG A 413 14.50 -14.76 10.70
C ARG A 413 13.56 -15.70 9.94
N ASN A 414 12.43 -16.02 10.57
CA ASN A 414 11.37 -16.85 9.96
C ASN A 414 10.54 -16.08 8.93
N TRP A 415 10.83 -14.80 8.73
CA TRP A 415 10.11 -13.90 7.85
C TRP A 415 11.05 -13.08 6.96
N LYS A 416 10.53 -12.62 5.84
CA LYS A 416 11.23 -11.78 4.87
C LYS A 416 10.34 -10.62 4.42
N LEU A 417 10.96 -9.53 3.97
CA LEU A 417 10.28 -8.41 3.32
C LEU A 417 10.48 -8.47 1.82
N LYS A 418 9.44 -8.11 1.09
CA LYS A 418 9.53 -7.89 -0.36
C LYS A 418 10.24 -6.56 -0.61
N ARG A 419 11.16 -6.53 -1.55
CA ARG A 419 11.86 -5.29 -1.96
C ARG A 419 11.36 -4.85 -3.32
N MET A 420 11.31 -3.53 -3.52
CA MET A 420 10.99 -2.94 -4.79
C MET A 420 12.17 -3.12 -5.77
N ALA A 421 11.88 -3.51 -7.02
CA ALA A 421 12.91 -3.63 -8.05
C ALA A 421 13.42 -2.23 -8.43
N ASN A 422 14.70 -1.98 -8.21
CA ASN A 422 15.38 -0.73 -8.55
C ASN A 422 16.32 -0.98 -9.73
N GLU A 423 16.18 -0.20 -10.81
CA GLU A 423 17.03 -0.33 -12.00
C GLU A 423 18.50 0.05 -11.75
N HIS A 424 18.77 0.79 -10.66
CA HIS A 424 20.12 1.31 -10.41
C HIS A 424 21.11 0.30 -9.85
N LYS A 425 20.66 -0.84 -9.34
CA LYS A 425 21.57 -1.88 -8.84
C LYS A 425 22.33 -2.60 -9.96
N ASP A 426 21.73 -2.65 -11.15
CA ASP A 426 22.33 -3.34 -12.30
C ASP A 426 23.30 -2.44 -13.10
N LEU A 427 23.16 -1.12 -13.00
CA LEU A 427 24.00 -0.15 -13.73
C LEU A 427 25.24 0.32 -12.95
N VAL A 428 25.22 0.26 -11.62
CA VAL A 428 26.37 0.68 -10.76
C VAL A 428 27.50 -0.37 -10.76
N ALA A 429 27.24 -1.57 -11.28
CA ALA A 429 28.28 -2.56 -11.48
C ALA A 429 29.31 -2.18 -12.54
N ASP A 430 28.97 -1.24 -13.44
CA ASP A 430 29.83 -0.85 -14.57
C ASP A 430 30.54 0.51 -14.44
N GLU A 431 30.14 1.38 -13.51
CA GLU A 431 30.87 2.63 -13.24
C GLU A 431 31.85 2.42 -12.09
N ILE A 432 33.13 2.62 -12.38
CA ILE A 432 34.26 2.65 -11.43
C ILE A 432 34.10 3.87 -10.51
N VAL A 433 33.14 3.82 -9.60
CA VAL A 433 33.01 4.75 -8.47
C VAL A 433 34.05 4.32 -7.41
N ASP A 434 34.74 5.30 -6.82
CA ASP A 434 35.73 5.11 -5.74
C ASP A 434 35.31 3.99 -4.78
N SER A 435 35.99 2.86 -4.86
CA SER A 435 35.55 1.59 -4.25
C SER A 435 35.38 1.67 -2.71
N ARG A 436 35.99 2.64 -2.07
CA ARG A 436 35.87 2.88 -0.61
C ARG A 436 34.58 3.58 -0.22
N GLN A 437 34.15 4.62 -0.96
CA GLN A 437 32.92 5.36 -0.65
C GLN A 437 31.68 4.50 -0.90
N ALA A 438 31.65 3.79 -2.03
CA ALA A 438 30.56 2.87 -2.37
C ALA A 438 30.40 1.75 -1.32
N ARG A 439 31.54 1.23 -0.80
CA ARG A 439 31.50 0.21 0.25
C ARG A 439 30.97 0.76 1.58
N GLN A 440 31.40 1.97 1.97
CA GLN A 440 30.90 2.60 3.20
C GLN A 440 29.41 2.95 3.11
N GLU A 441 28.93 3.40 1.94
CA GLU A 441 27.50 3.64 1.70
C GLU A 441 26.68 2.34 1.72
N ALA A 442 27.21 1.25 1.18
CA ALA A 442 26.58 -0.07 1.23
C ALA A 442 26.50 -0.61 2.68
N GLU A 443 27.61 -0.53 3.44
CA GLU A 443 27.64 -0.94 4.85
C GLU A 443 26.70 -0.10 5.73
N LYS A 444 26.54 1.19 5.41
CA LYS A 444 25.59 2.07 6.08
C LYS A 444 24.15 1.68 5.75
N ALA A 445 23.85 1.44 4.47
CA ALA A 445 22.52 1.02 4.03
C ALA A 445 22.13 -0.34 4.62
N GLU A 446 23.08 -1.27 4.78
CA GLU A 446 22.84 -2.56 5.42
C GLU A 446 22.54 -2.41 6.91
N ARG A 447 23.30 -1.55 7.62
CA ARG A 447 23.02 -1.22 9.03
C ARG A 447 21.64 -0.58 9.21
N ASP A 448 21.28 0.40 8.37
CA ASP A 448 19.96 1.05 8.43
C ASP A 448 18.82 0.04 8.17
N TYR A 449 19.05 -0.89 7.26
CA TYR A 449 18.10 -1.96 6.97
C TYR A 449 17.94 -2.92 8.16
N GLU A 450 19.03 -3.32 8.78
CA GLU A 450 19.00 -4.19 9.96
C GLU A 450 18.29 -3.53 11.14
N LEU A 451 18.56 -2.25 11.39
CA LEU A 451 17.84 -1.45 12.39
C LEU A 451 16.33 -1.38 12.10
N PHE A 452 15.95 -1.24 10.82
CA PHE A 452 14.55 -1.24 10.42
C PHE A 452 13.88 -2.61 10.67
N LEU A 453 14.58 -3.72 10.40
CA LEU A 453 14.07 -5.06 10.70
C LEU A 453 13.88 -5.27 12.21
N GLN A 454 14.80 -4.76 13.03
CA GLN A 454 14.68 -4.78 14.49
C GLN A 454 13.46 -3.99 14.98
N GLU A 455 13.22 -2.81 14.41
CA GLU A 455 12.03 -2.02 14.74
C GLU A 455 10.72 -2.73 14.41
N LEU A 456 10.68 -3.48 13.31
CA LEU A 456 9.51 -4.30 12.97
C LEU A 456 9.25 -5.41 13.98
N GLU A 457 10.32 -5.99 14.57
CA GLU A 457 10.18 -7.00 15.62
C GLU A 457 9.73 -6.40 16.95
N GLU A 458 10.15 -5.17 17.28
CA GLU A 458 9.84 -4.48 18.52
C GLU A 458 8.44 -3.82 18.52
N ASP A 459 8.04 -3.24 17.39
CA ASP A 459 6.82 -2.43 17.30
C ASP A 459 5.68 -3.16 16.58
N GLN A 460 4.71 -3.65 17.35
CA GLN A 460 3.53 -4.32 16.83
C GLN A 460 2.63 -3.38 15.99
N GLU A 461 2.59 -2.08 16.28
CA GLU A 461 1.82 -1.11 15.49
C GLU A 461 2.44 -0.94 14.10
N LEU A 462 3.77 -0.93 14.02
CA LEU A 462 4.49 -0.85 12.77
C LEU A 462 4.27 -2.11 11.92
N ARG A 463 4.30 -3.30 12.54
CA ARG A 463 4.04 -4.59 11.87
C ARG A 463 2.69 -4.65 11.17
N LYS A 464 1.63 -4.18 11.82
CA LYS A 464 0.27 -4.15 11.23
C LYS A 464 0.17 -3.30 9.96
N THR A 465 1.09 -2.38 9.76
CA THR A 465 1.11 -1.52 8.56
C THR A 465 1.88 -2.10 7.40
N VAL A 466 2.70 -3.14 7.62
CA VAL A 466 3.59 -3.77 6.64
C VAL A 466 3.15 -5.21 6.39
N ASN A 467 3.33 -5.71 5.16
CA ASN A 467 3.11 -7.12 4.85
C ASN A 467 4.39 -7.91 5.10
N LEU A 468 4.29 -8.92 5.96
CA LEU A 468 5.38 -9.85 6.27
C LEU A 468 5.13 -11.18 5.58
N TYR A 469 6.14 -11.71 4.93
CA TYR A 469 6.08 -12.96 4.20
C TYR A 469 6.90 -14.03 4.92
N ARG A 470 6.42 -15.26 4.91
CA ARG A 470 7.14 -16.39 5.49
C ARG A 470 8.46 -16.65 4.74
N ALA A 471 9.55 -16.83 5.45
CA ALA A 471 10.81 -17.22 4.84
C ALA A 471 10.83 -18.73 4.54
N GLU A 472 11.25 -19.12 3.33
CA GLU A 472 11.46 -20.53 2.95
C GLU A 472 12.74 -21.10 3.60
N ASN A 473 12.87 -21.05 4.92
CA ASN A 473 14.07 -21.58 5.56
C ASN A 473 13.89 -23.04 5.97
N LYS A 474 14.97 -23.80 5.80
CA LYS A 474 15.10 -25.15 6.34
C LYS A 474 14.88 -25.13 7.85
N PRO A 475 14.25 -26.17 8.42
CA PRO A 475 14.07 -26.25 9.86
C PRO A 475 15.45 -26.15 10.54
N VAL A 476 15.58 -25.18 11.42
CA VAL A 476 16.72 -25.07 12.34
C VAL A 476 16.58 -26.22 13.33
N GLU A 477 17.62 -26.99 13.49
CA GLU A 477 17.66 -28.04 14.53
C GLU A 477 17.42 -27.38 15.89
N GLU A 478 16.44 -27.87 16.64
CA GLU A 478 15.94 -27.30 17.91
C GLU A 478 16.99 -27.17 19.01
N ASP A 479 18.12 -27.82 18.86
CA ASP A 479 19.22 -27.84 19.86
C ASP A 479 20.00 -26.51 20.01
N ASP A 480 19.81 -25.54 19.11
CA ASP A 480 20.52 -24.24 19.16
C ASP A 480 19.70 -23.09 19.80
N MET A 481 18.54 -23.38 20.41
CA MET A 481 17.59 -22.35 20.89
C MET A 481 17.64 -22.07 22.41
N GLU A 482 18.60 -22.57 23.17
CA GLU A 482 18.65 -22.41 24.64
C GLU A 482 19.29 -21.09 25.14
N GLU A 483 19.53 -20.10 24.27
CA GLU A 483 19.87 -18.76 24.77
C GLU A 483 18.56 -17.98 25.03
N GLU A 484 18.28 -17.66 26.30
CA GLU A 484 17.17 -16.78 26.75
C GLU A 484 17.37 -15.38 26.17
N ASP A 485 16.80 -15.15 25.01
CA ASP A 485 16.78 -13.87 24.34
C ASP A 485 15.43 -13.18 24.65
N ASP A 486 15.43 -12.13 25.48
CA ASP A 486 14.24 -11.33 25.86
C ASP A 486 13.65 -10.51 24.70
N ALA A 487 14.23 -10.60 23.49
CA ALA A 487 13.79 -9.84 22.35
C ALA A 487 12.44 -10.37 21.81
N PRO A 488 11.47 -9.48 21.48
CA PRO A 488 10.18 -9.90 20.98
C PRO A 488 10.30 -10.67 19.65
N GLN A 489 9.54 -11.77 19.54
CA GLN A 489 9.45 -12.58 18.32
C GLN A 489 8.14 -12.28 17.59
N ILE A 490 8.16 -12.47 16.27
CA ILE A 490 6.96 -12.40 15.45
C ILE A 490 6.33 -13.78 15.41
N ASP A 491 5.07 -13.89 15.82
CA ASP A 491 4.31 -15.13 15.78
C ASP A 491 4.10 -15.59 14.33
N ILE A 492 4.10 -16.92 14.14
CA ILE A 492 3.92 -17.53 12.81
C ILE A 492 2.55 -17.18 12.22
N ASP A 493 1.55 -16.98 13.08
CA ASP A 493 0.18 -16.61 12.66
C ASP A 493 0.07 -15.16 12.11
N GLU A 494 1.06 -14.30 12.39
CA GLU A 494 1.12 -12.94 11.82
C GLU A 494 1.74 -12.91 10.41
N LEU A 495 2.32 -14.03 9.93
CA LEU A 495 2.98 -14.09 8.63
C LEU A 495 1.98 -14.39 7.52
N LEU A 496 2.02 -13.60 6.46
CA LEU A 496 1.28 -13.88 5.23
C LEU A 496 1.97 -15.01 4.45
N ASP A 497 1.25 -16.08 4.16
CA ASP A 497 1.76 -17.14 3.29
C ASP A 497 1.73 -16.68 1.82
N GLU A 498 2.85 -16.90 1.11
CA GLU A 498 2.96 -16.58 -0.33
C GLU A 498 1.93 -17.37 -1.19
N LEU A 499 1.43 -18.51 -0.68
CA LEU A 499 0.41 -19.33 -1.33
C LEU A 499 -0.96 -18.66 -1.39
N ASP A 500 -1.30 -17.80 -0.41
CA ASP A 500 -2.58 -17.08 -0.42
C ASP A 500 -2.59 -15.96 -1.47
N GLU A 501 -1.44 -15.37 -1.81
CA GLU A 501 -1.33 -14.41 -2.91
C GLU A 501 -1.49 -15.07 -4.30
N MET A 502 -1.11 -16.35 -4.46
CA MET A 502 -1.27 -17.07 -5.74
C MET A 502 -2.68 -17.58 -5.98
N ASN A 503 -3.50 -17.72 -4.93
CA ASN A 503 -4.89 -18.17 -5.02
C ASN A 503 -5.89 -17.01 -5.17
N LEU A 504 -5.45 -15.76 -5.00
CA LEU A 504 -6.26 -14.54 -5.14
C LEU A 504 -5.86 -13.72 -6.39
N GLY A 505 -4.93 -14.20 -7.22
CA GLY A 505 -4.46 -13.55 -8.44
C GLY A 505 -5.07 -14.10 -9.73
#